data_633f70e5b144aa6d5780244c5538bc0a
#
_entry.id   633f70e5b144aa6d5780244c5538bc0a
#
_cell.length_a   1.000
_cell.length_b   1.000
_cell.length_c   1.000
_cell.angle_alpha   90.00
_cell.angle_beta   90.00
_cell.angle_gamma   90.00
#
_symmetry.space_group_name_H-M   'P 1'
#
loop_
_entity.id
_entity.type
_entity.pdbx_description
1 polymer ?
#
loop_
_entity_poly.entity_id
_entity_poly.type
_entity_poly.pdbx_seq_one_letter_code
_entity_poly.pdbx_strand_id
1 'polypeptide(L)'
;MTKHGTFTLERSLAAAPARVWAAFAEAEARAIWGIPDPALNMTFSGTDFRVGGRDLCLCGPGPAEGVTVETLYHAIDPGHRIVSTELIGMPADPDGASLVTVMMAPDGDGTALTVTVQSVSLGEDDSIAEIEGGWTAALGNLERYLAR
;
A
#
# COMPACT_ATOMS: atom_id res chain seq x y z
N MET A 1 -1.94 -4.92 25.94
CA MET A 1 -0.67 -4.28 25.54
C MET A 1 -0.67 -4.05 24.03
N THR A 2 -0.35 -2.86 23.63
CA THR A 2 -0.26 -2.50 22.22
C THR A 2 0.90 -3.22 21.54
N LYS A 3 0.67 -3.83 20.39
CA LYS A 3 1.70 -4.55 19.65
C LYS A 3 2.29 -3.68 18.55
N HIS A 4 3.58 -3.82 18.35
CA HIS A 4 4.34 -3.15 17.31
C HIS A 4 5.05 -4.17 16.46
N GLY A 5 5.26 -3.85 15.19
CA GLY A 5 6.04 -4.70 14.32
C GLY A 5 6.54 -3.94 13.11
N THR A 6 7.64 -4.42 12.57
CA THR A 6 8.23 -3.88 11.35
C THR A 6 8.52 -5.03 10.41
N PHE A 7 8.17 -4.86 9.14
CA PHE A 7 8.59 -5.80 8.10
C PHE A 7 9.09 -5.04 6.88
N THR A 8 9.95 -5.70 6.12
CA THR A 8 10.49 -5.17 4.88
C THR A 8 10.32 -6.21 3.79
N LEU A 9 9.73 -5.78 2.67
CA LEU A 9 9.53 -6.63 1.50
C LEU A 9 10.38 -6.09 0.36
N GLU A 10 11.17 -6.96 -0.25
CA GLU A 10 12.04 -6.62 -1.38
C GLU A 10 11.59 -7.37 -2.61
N ARG A 11 11.57 -6.67 -3.76
CA ARG A 11 11.20 -7.26 -5.04
C ARG A 11 12.14 -6.74 -6.14
N SER A 12 12.53 -7.64 -7.02
CA SER A 12 13.22 -7.30 -8.26
C SER A 12 12.19 -7.35 -9.39
N LEU A 13 11.88 -6.20 -9.94
CA LEU A 13 10.84 -6.04 -10.95
C LEU A 13 11.48 -5.86 -12.34
N ALA A 14 10.91 -6.52 -13.37
CA ALA A 14 11.42 -6.39 -14.73
C ALA A 14 11.11 -5.03 -15.36
N ALA A 15 10.07 -4.34 -14.88
CA ALA A 15 9.66 -3.04 -15.40
C ALA A 15 10.63 -1.93 -14.97
N ALA A 16 10.84 -0.94 -15.83
CA ALA A 16 11.68 0.22 -15.54
C ALA A 16 11.09 1.08 -14.42
N PRO A 17 11.93 1.85 -13.68
CA PRO A 17 11.45 2.65 -12.56
C PRO A 17 10.29 3.60 -12.87
N ALA A 18 10.28 4.22 -14.03
CA ALA A 18 9.20 5.13 -14.42
C ALA A 18 7.84 4.41 -14.47
N ARG A 19 7.82 3.17 -14.93
CA ARG A 19 6.60 2.38 -15.01
C ARG A 19 6.16 1.89 -13.63
N VAL A 20 7.11 1.51 -12.78
CA VAL A 20 6.83 1.14 -11.38
C VAL A 20 6.28 2.35 -10.63
N TRP A 21 6.89 3.50 -10.81
CA TRP A 21 6.43 4.75 -10.21
C TRP A 21 4.98 5.05 -10.61
N ALA A 22 4.65 4.99 -11.88
CA ALA A 22 3.29 5.23 -12.38
C ALA A 22 2.28 4.30 -11.72
N ALA A 23 2.64 3.05 -11.50
CA ALA A 23 1.77 2.08 -10.83
C ALA A 23 1.45 2.49 -9.38
N PHE A 24 2.38 3.13 -8.69
CA PHE A 24 2.15 3.67 -7.35
C PHE A 24 1.42 5.02 -7.36
N ALA A 25 1.71 5.88 -8.32
CA ALA A 25 1.16 7.23 -8.37
C ALA A 25 -0.29 7.28 -8.85
N GLU A 26 -0.69 6.38 -9.72
CA GLU A 26 -2.01 6.37 -10.33
C GLU A 26 -3.01 5.54 -9.52
N ALA A 27 -4.11 6.18 -9.09
CA ALA A 27 -5.15 5.52 -8.30
C ALA A 27 -5.80 4.34 -9.05
N GLU A 28 -6.00 4.48 -10.35
CA GLU A 28 -6.57 3.41 -11.17
C GLU A 28 -5.67 2.17 -11.18
N ALA A 29 -4.36 2.36 -11.24
CA ALA A 29 -3.41 1.27 -11.16
C ALA A 29 -3.44 0.62 -9.77
N ARG A 30 -3.42 1.42 -8.71
CA ARG A 30 -3.48 0.92 -7.33
C ARG A 30 -4.74 0.11 -7.06
N ALA A 31 -5.87 0.52 -7.63
CA ALA A 31 -7.13 -0.21 -7.49
C ALA A 31 -7.07 -1.62 -8.12
N ILE A 32 -6.17 -1.83 -9.07
CA ILE A 32 -5.98 -3.13 -9.72
C ILE A 32 -5.01 -4.00 -8.92
N TRP A 33 -3.80 -3.49 -8.65
CA TRP A 33 -2.78 -4.33 -8.01
C TRP A 33 -2.84 -4.33 -6.48
N GLY A 34 -3.41 -3.28 -5.88
CA GLY A 34 -3.42 -3.13 -4.43
C GLY A 34 -4.39 -4.04 -3.68
N ILE A 35 -5.22 -4.81 -4.37
CA ILE A 35 -6.22 -5.68 -3.76
C ILE A 35 -5.53 -6.81 -2.99
N PRO A 36 -5.77 -6.94 -1.66
CA PRO A 36 -5.12 -7.97 -0.87
C PRO A 36 -5.69 -9.39 -1.08
N ASP A 37 -6.89 -9.49 -1.63
CA ASP A 37 -7.58 -10.76 -1.90
C ASP A 37 -8.44 -10.58 -3.15
N PRO A 38 -8.39 -11.54 -4.14
CA PRO A 38 -9.20 -11.45 -5.36
C PRO A 38 -10.72 -11.39 -5.12
N ALA A 39 -11.19 -11.85 -3.97
CA ALA A 39 -12.61 -11.81 -3.61
C ALA A 39 -13.05 -10.41 -3.15
N LEU A 40 -12.11 -9.50 -2.93
CA LEU A 40 -12.40 -8.15 -2.44
C LEU A 40 -12.40 -7.13 -3.58
N ASN A 41 -13.07 -6.02 -3.34
CA ASN A 41 -13.02 -4.84 -4.21
C ASN A 41 -12.27 -3.72 -3.50
N MET A 42 -11.56 -2.92 -4.26
CA MET A 42 -10.88 -1.74 -3.78
C MET A 42 -11.44 -0.52 -4.50
N THR A 43 -12.08 0.36 -3.75
CA THR A 43 -12.74 1.56 -4.30
C THR A 43 -12.18 2.80 -3.64
N PHE A 44 -11.63 3.70 -4.44
CA PHE A 44 -11.17 5.00 -3.95
C PHE A 44 -12.32 6.01 -4.00
N SER A 45 -12.67 6.59 -2.85
CA SER A 45 -13.66 7.66 -2.75
C SER A 45 -13.01 9.04 -2.82
N GLY A 46 -11.69 9.11 -2.67
CA GLY A 46 -10.90 10.32 -2.83
C GLY A 46 -9.44 9.96 -3.03
N THR A 47 -8.77 10.66 -3.93
CA THR A 47 -7.35 10.46 -4.21
C THR A 47 -6.68 11.81 -4.41
N ASP A 48 -5.50 11.97 -3.79
CA ASP A 48 -4.72 13.18 -3.93
C ASP A 48 -3.24 12.83 -3.71
N PHE A 49 -2.58 12.44 -4.78
CA PHE A 49 -1.19 12.00 -4.71
C PHE A 49 -0.24 13.20 -4.75
N ARG A 50 -0.11 13.87 -3.60
CA ARG A 50 0.83 14.96 -3.35
C ARG A 50 1.18 15.00 -1.88
N VAL A 51 2.27 15.65 -1.51
CA VAL A 51 2.63 15.84 -0.09
C VAL A 51 1.50 16.60 0.61
N GLY A 52 1.03 16.05 1.72
CA GLY A 52 -0.14 16.55 2.45
C GLY A 52 -1.47 16.08 1.88
N GLY A 53 -1.46 15.40 0.74
CA GLY A 53 -2.66 14.82 0.15
C GLY A 53 -3.08 13.51 0.80
N ARG A 54 -4.32 13.10 0.54
CA ARG A 54 -4.91 11.89 1.13
C ARG A 54 -5.56 11.02 0.07
N ASP A 55 -5.46 9.72 0.30
CA ASP A 55 -6.31 8.74 -0.36
C ASP A 55 -7.26 8.15 0.68
N LEU A 56 -8.49 7.95 0.29
CA LEU A 56 -9.47 7.21 1.08
C LEU A 56 -9.98 6.05 0.24
N CYS A 57 -9.75 4.84 0.72
CA CYS A 57 -10.08 3.62 0.04
C CYS A 57 -10.97 2.75 0.90
N LEU A 58 -11.98 2.14 0.27
CA LEU A 58 -12.78 1.08 0.88
C LEU A 58 -12.36 -0.24 0.25
N CYS A 59 -11.94 -1.19 1.09
CA CYS A 59 -11.54 -2.53 0.66
C CYS A 59 -12.46 -3.56 1.33
N GLY A 60 -13.24 -4.27 0.53
CA GLY A 60 -14.18 -5.24 1.06
C GLY A 60 -14.93 -6.02 -0.01
N PRO A 61 -15.83 -6.95 0.41
CA PRO A 61 -16.56 -7.81 -0.52
C PRO A 61 -17.59 -7.07 -1.35
N GLY A 62 -17.99 -5.87 -0.95
CA GLY A 62 -18.97 -5.07 -1.66
C GLY A 62 -18.75 -3.59 -1.46
N PRO A 63 -19.49 -2.72 -2.18
CA PRO A 63 -19.23 -1.28 -2.17
C PRO A 63 -19.51 -0.58 -0.84
N ALA A 64 -20.24 -1.22 0.08
CA ALA A 64 -20.57 -0.66 1.38
C ALA A 64 -20.02 -1.49 2.55
N GLU A 65 -19.28 -2.54 2.26
CA GLU A 65 -18.78 -3.48 3.27
C GLU A 65 -17.26 -3.59 3.19
N GLY A 66 -16.63 -3.59 4.35
CA GLY A 66 -15.17 -3.78 4.44
C GLY A 66 -14.51 -2.78 5.36
N VAL A 67 -13.21 -2.69 5.21
CA VAL A 67 -12.38 -1.78 5.99
C VAL A 67 -11.98 -0.58 5.13
N THR A 68 -11.82 0.56 5.77
CA THR A 68 -11.25 1.73 5.12
C THR A 68 -9.74 1.74 5.31
N VAL A 69 -9.04 2.25 4.30
CA VAL A 69 -7.63 2.56 4.38
C VAL A 69 -7.49 4.04 4.05
N GLU A 70 -7.08 4.82 5.03
CA GLU A 70 -6.79 6.24 4.85
C GLU A 70 -5.29 6.44 4.78
N THR A 71 -4.80 6.95 3.67
CA THR A 71 -3.38 7.20 3.42
C THR A 71 -3.11 8.70 3.40
N LEU A 72 -2.13 9.14 4.17
CA LEU A 72 -1.63 10.52 4.15
C LEU A 72 -0.19 10.51 3.66
N TYR A 73 0.09 11.26 2.60
CA TYR A 73 1.42 11.35 2.00
C TYR A 73 2.28 12.41 2.69
N HIS A 74 3.47 12.02 3.12
CA HIS A 74 4.42 12.88 3.83
C HIS A 74 5.62 13.29 2.99
N ALA A 75 6.09 12.39 2.11
CA ALA A 75 7.18 12.67 1.19
C ALA A 75 6.93 11.94 -0.12
N ILE A 76 7.16 12.64 -1.21
CA ILE A 76 7.06 12.08 -2.56
C ILE A 76 8.27 12.59 -3.34
N ASP A 77 9.20 11.68 -3.61
CA ASP A 77 10.38 11.96 -4.45
C ASP A 77 10.18 11.18 -5.75
N PRO A 78 9.75 11.82 -6.83
CA PRO A 78 9.36 11.14 -8.07
C PRO A 78 10.42 10.15 -8.57
N GLY A 79 9.98 8.93 -8.80
CA GLY A 79 10.83 7.84 -9.25
C GLY A 79 11.73 7.19 -8.20
N HIS A 80 11.70 7.67 -6.95
CA HIS A 80 12.63 7.22 -5.92
C HIS A 80 11.97 6.77 -4.62
N ARG A 81 11.09 7.59 -4.04
CA ARG A 81 10.60 7.33 -2.68
C ARG A 81 9.20 7.90 -2.44
N ILE A 82 8.40 7.12 -1.70
CA ILE A 82 7.12 7.58 -1.15
C ILE A 82 7.11 7.22 0.34
N VAL A 83 6.81 8.21 1.19
CA VAL A 83 6.59 7.98 2.62
C VAL A 83 5.18 8.39 2.95
N SER A 84 4.42 7.49 3.55
CA SER A 84 3.02 7.73 3.90
C SER A 84 2.68 7.08 5.24
N THR A 85 1.58 7.53 5.83
CA THR A 85 0.95 6.83 6.95
C THR A 85 -0.39 6.29 6.51
N GLU A 86 -0.75 5.12 7.01
CA GLU A 86 -2.01 4.46 6.73
C GLU A 86 -2.76 4.17 8.02
N LEU A 87 -4.06 4.47 8.03
CA LEU A 87 -4.99 4.00 9.06
C LEU A 87 -5.90 2.96 8.42
N ILE A 88 -5.94 1.77 9.00
CA ILE A 88 -6.69 0.63 8.47
C ILE A 88 -7.76 0.25 9.50
N GLY A 89 -8.98 0.08 9.04
CA GLY A 89 -10.10 -0.30 9.88
C GLY A 89 -11.30 0.61 9.69
N MET A 90 -12.11 0.76 10.72
CA MET A 90 -13.22 1.71 10.71
C MET A 90 -12.71 3.11 11.07
N PRO A 91 -13.22 4.18 10.45
CA PRO A 91 -12.71 5.53 10.71
C PRO A 91 -12.71 5.95 12.19
N ALA A 92 -13.71 5.50 12.95
CA ALA A 92 -13.82 5.82 14.36
C ALA A 92 -13.12 4.80 15.28
N ASP A 93 -12.71 3.67 14.74
CA ASP A 93 -12.13 2.57 15.51
C ASP A 93 -11.14 1.80 14.62
N PRO A 94 -9.97 2.39 14.33
CA PRO A 94 -9.00 1.75 13.45
C PRO A 94 -8.35 0.53 14.11
N ASP A 95 -8.10 -0.49 13.30
CA ASP A 95 -7.43 -1.72 13.73
C ASP A 95 -5.91 -1.58 13.75
N GLY A 96 -5.37 -0.70 12.94
CA GLY A 96 -3.94 -0.49 12.86
C GLY A 96 -3.54 0.82 12.21
N ALA A 97 -2.34 1.25 12.54
CA ALA A 97 -1.69 2.41 11.93
C ALA A 97 -0.28 2.02 11.48
N SER A 98 0.12 2.47 10.31
CA SER A 98 1.42 2.11 9.74
C SER A 98 2.12 3.32 9.14
N LEU A 99 3.45 3.35 9.30
CA LEU A 99 4.32 4.22 8.52
C LEU A 99 4.89 3.36 7.39
N VAL A 100 4.65 3.75 6.16
CA VAL A 100 5.04 3.01 4.96
C VAL A 100 6.09 3.79 4.20
N THR A 101 7.22 3.16 3.93
CA THR A 101 8.29 3.71 3.10
C THR A 101 8.47 2.82 1.88
N VAL A 102 8.19 3.38 0.71
CA VAL A 102 8.41 2.72 -0.59
C VAL A 102 9.64 3.35 -1.21
N MET A 103 10.63 2.53 -1.53
CA MET A 103 11.84 2.97 -2.22
C MET A 103 12.03 2.17 -3.49
N MET A 104 12.45 2.84 -4.54
CA MET A 104 12.76 2.20 -5.81
C MET A 104 14.05 2.76 -6.40
N ALA A 105 14.82 1.88 -7.00
CA ALA A 105 16.07 2.21 -7.66
C ALA A 105 16.23 1.40 -8.95
N PRO A 106 16.93 1.94 -9.96
CA PRO A 106 17.24 1.16 -11.14
C PRO A 106 18.03 -0.11 -10.77
N ASP A 107 17.71 -1.21 -11.43
CA ASP A 107 18.37 -2.50 -11.28
C ASP A 107 18.49 -3.12 -12.68
N GLY A 108 19.60 -2.88 -13.37
CA GLY A 108 19.71 -3.19 -14.80
C GLY A 108 18.64 -2.44 -15.58
N ASP A 109 17.83 -3.16 -16.36
CA ASP A 109 16.69 -2.60 -17.09
C ASP A 109 15.41 -2.54 -16.25
N GLY A 110 15.45 -3.12 -15.06
CA GLY A 110 14.32 -3.20 -14.14
C GLY A 110 14.45 -2.29 -12.93
N THR A 111 13.77 -2.68 -11.87
CA THR A 111 13.67 -1.90 -10.63
C THR A 111 13.86 -2.78 -9.41
N ALA A 112 14.71 -2.33 -8.49
CA ALA A 112 14.76 -2.85 -7.14
C ALA A 112 13.75 -2.06 -6.29
N LEU A 113 12.74 -2.76 -5.77
CA LEU A 113 11.68 -2.18 -4.95
C LEU A 113 11.82 -2.66 -3.52
N THR A 114 11.75 -1.73 -2.57
CA THR A 114 11.75 -2.03 -1.14
C THR A 114 10.57 -1.34 -0.48
N VAL A 115 9.76 -2.10 0.23
CA VAL A 115 8.64 -1.58 1.03
C VAL A 115 8.89 -1.92 2.49
N THR A 116 9.05 -0.89 3.31
CA THR A 116 9.21 -1.03 4.76
C THR A 116 7.97 -0.52 5.45
N VAL A 117 7.38 -1.35 6.30
CA VAL A 117 6.14 -1.03 7.01
C VAL A 117 6.41 -1.15 8.52
N GLN A 118 6.21 -0.04 9.23
CA GLN A 118 6.32 0.03 10.67
C GLN A 118 4.91 0.23 11.23
N SER A 119 4.39 -0.79 11.90
CA SER A 119 2.99 -0.88 12.29
C SER A 119 2.78 -0.90 13.78
N VAL A 120 1.63 -0.38 14.20
CA VAL A 120 1.07 -0.58 15.52
C VAL A 120 -0.33 -1.18 15.38
N SER A 121 -0.61 -2.21 16.18
CA SER A 121 -1.95 -2.79 16.26
C SER A 121 -2.75 -2.03 17.32
N LEU A 122 -3.91 -1.50 16.92
CA LEU A 122 -4.76 -0.68 17.78
C LEU A 122 -5.97 -1.45 18.31
N GLY A 123 -6.35 -2.53 17.65
CA GLY A 123 -7.47 -3.37 18.07
C GLY A 123 -7.04 -4.46 19.07
N GLU A 124 -7.99 -5.34 19.38
CA GLU A 124 -7.73 -6.48 20.27
C GLU A 124 -6.90 -7.56 19.58
N ASP A 125 -7.12 -7.74 18.28
CA ASP A 125 -6.38 -8.71 17.48
C ASP A 125 -5.06 -8.13 16.97
N ASP A 126 -4.12 -9.03 16.67
CA ASP A 126 -2.85 -8.64 16.06
C ASP A 126 -3.05 -8.41 14.56
N SER A 127 -3.16 -7.14 14.17
CA SER A 127 -3.35 -6.77 12.78
C SER A 127 -2.05 -6.76 11.96
N ILE A 128 -0.89 -6.87 12.58
CA ILE A 128 0.40 -6.74 11.89
C ILE A 128 0.62 -7.86 10.87
N ALA A 129 0.30 -9.10 11.24
CA ALA A 129 0.42 -10.24 10.33
C ALA A 129 -0.52 -10.10 9.13
N GLU A 130 -1.72 -9.57 9.33
CA GLU A 130 -2.69 -9.32 8.26
C GLU A 130 -2.19 -8.22 7.31
N ILE A 131 -1.62 -7.16 7.87
CA ILE A 131 -1.03 -6.06 7.08
C ILE A 131 0.13 -6.58 6.22
N GLU A 132 1.00 -7.39 6.80
CA GLU A 132 2.10 -8.02 6.06
C GLU A 132 1.58 -8.93 4.95
N GLY A 133 0.59 -9.75 5.24
CA GLY A 133 -0.05 -10.63 4.25
C GLY A 133 -0.69 -9.84 3.12
N GLY A 134 -1.35 -8.73 3.44
CA GLY A 134 -1.96 -7.84 2.45
C GLY A 134 -0.92 -7.21 1.52
N TRP A 135 0.16 -6.71 2.07
CA TRP A 135 1.26 -6.15 1.26
C TRP A 135 1.93 -7.22 0.39
N THR A 136 2.17 -8.41 0.93
CA THR A 136 2.76 -9.52 0.17
C THR A 136 1.88 -9.89 -1.02
N ALA A 137 0.58 -10.00 -0.83
CA ALA A 137 -0.38 -10.28 -1.90
C ALA A 137 -0.42 -9.15 -2.93
N ALA A 138 -0.45 -7.91 -2.48
CA ALA A 138 -0.49 -6.73 -3.35
C ALA A 138 0.78 -6.64 -4.22
N LEU A 139 1.96 -6.89 -3.66
CA LEU A 139 3.20 -6.87 -4.45
C LEU A 139 3.25 -8.01 -5.47
N GLY A 140 2.69 -9.16 -5.18
CA GLY A 140 2.51 -10.23 -6.17
C GLY A 140 1.59 -9.80 -7.31
N ASN A 141 0.52 -9.07 -7.00
CA ASN A 141 -0.36 -8.48 -8.01
C ASN A 141 0.36 -7.41 -8.83
N LEU A 142 1.20 -6.61 -8.19
CA LEU A 142 2.00 -5.59 -8.88
C LEU A 142 2.92 -6.21 -9.93
N GLU A 143 3.58 -7.31 -9.59
CA GLU A 143 4.42 -8.03 -10.57
C GLU A 143 3.61 -8.45 -11.79
N ARG A 144 2.41 -9.00 -11.58
CA ARG A 144 1.52 -9.39 -12.68
C ARG A 144 1.02 -8.20 -13.48
N TYR A 145 0.66 -7.12 -12.80
CA TYR A 145 0.23 -5.87 -13.42
C TYR A 145 1.32 -5.31 -14.35
N LEU A 146 2.56 -5.29 -13.88
CA LEU A 146 3.69 -4.75 -14.64
C LEU A 146 4.12 -5.66 -15.81
N ALA A 147 3.72 -6.91 -15.79
CA ALA A 147 4.00 -7.86 -16.89
C ALA A 147 3.04 -7.75 -18.08
N ARG A 148 2.04 -6.91 -18.00
CA ARG A 148 1.06 -6.67 -19.08
C ARG A 148 1.69 -6.04 -20.32
#